data_d8d6734599693d13f1ab338fcee15652
#
_entry.id   d8d6734599693d13f1ab338fcee15652
#
_cell.length_a   1.000
_cell.length_b   1.000
_cell.length_c   1.000
_cell.angle_alpha   90.00
_cell.angle_beta   90.00
_cell.angle_gamma   90.00
#
_symmetry.space_group_name_H-M   'P 1'
#
loop_
_entity.id
_entity.type
_entity.pdbx_description
1 polymer ?
#
loop_
_entity_poly.entity_id
_entity_poly.type
_entity_poly.pdbx_seq_one_letter_code
_entity_poly.pdbx_strand_id
1 'polypeptide(L)'
;MNVPKTGSFAVIVIVPDCAPADVKGVAVTTQGRNRQERLQIDQRQDGRGNAYYWIAYVRMRGQPPADGSDISALADNRIAVTPLRLDMTDEPFMTQLAQVFG
;
A
#
# COMPACT_ATOMS: atom_id res chain seq x y z
N MET A 1 17.98 -4.33 -21.12
CA MET A 1 18.25 -3.51 -19.94
C MET A 1 18.62 -4.42 -18.79
N ASN A 2 19.85 -4.29 -18.29
CA ASN A 2 20.31 -5.08 -17.15
C ASN A 2 19.87 -4.40 -15.86
N VAL A 3 18.83 -4.96 -15.22
CA VAL A 3 18.42 -4.52 -13.89
C VAL A 3 19.20 -5.35 -12.85
N PRO A 4 19.92 -4.72 -11.93
CA PRO A 4 20.60 -5.47 -10.87
C PRO A 4 19.60 -6.23 -10.02
N LYS A 5 19.81 -7.53 -9.86
CA LYS A 5 18.93 -8.40 -9.09
C LYS A 5 19.43 -8.57 -7.65
N THR A 6 19.82 -7.50 -7.00
CA THR A 6 20.31 -7.60 -5.63
C THR A 6 19.17 -7.51 -4.63
N GLY A 7 18.76 -8.65 -4.07
CA GLY A 7 17.88 -8.73 -2.93
C GLY A 7 16.38 -8.57 -3.24
N SER A 8 15.98 -8.42 -4.50
CA SER A 8 14.57 -8.32 -4.85
C SER A 8 13.94 -9.70 -4.98
N PHE A 9 12.80 -9.89 -4.32
CA PHE A 9 12.02 -11.12 -4.40
C PHE A 9 10.94 -11.05 -5.47
N ALA A 10 10.24 -9.95 -5.56
CA ALA A 10 9.14 -9.74 -6.48
C ALA A 10 8.99 -8.27 -6.82
N VAL A 11 8.25 -7.99 -7.86
CA VAL A 11 7.87 -6.63 -8.24
C VAL A 11 6.35 -6.58 -8.33
N ILE A 12 5.73 -5.66 -7.62
CA ILE A 12 4.30 -5.39 -7.74
C ILE A 12 4.11 -4.28 -8.75
N VAL A 13 3.23 -4.51 -9.72
CA VAL A 13 2.83 -3.51 -10.71
C VAL A 13 1.35 -3.25 -10.56
N ILE A 14 0.98 -2.01 -10.28
CA ILE A 14 -0.41 -1.59 -10.13
C ILE A 14 -0.71 -0.52 -11.18
N VAL A 15 -1.77 -0.75 -11.94
CA VAL A 15 -2.20 0.13 -13.02
C VAL A 15 -3.32 1.04 -12.50
N PRO A 16 -3.29 2.35 -12.77
CA PRO A 16 -4.36 3.23 -12.33
C PRO A 16 -5.66 2.96 -13.08
N ASP A 17 -6.78 3.21 -12.38
CA ASP A 17 -8.11 3.08 -12.97
C ASP A 17 -8.46 4.33 -13.78
N CYS A 18 -7.94 4.40 -15.00
CA CYS A 18 -8.19 5.50 -15.91
C CYS A 18 -8.05 5.01 -17.36
N ALA A 19 -8.46 5.85 -18.32
CA ALA A 19 -8.29 5.54 -19.73
C ALA A 19 -6.79 5.43 -20.09
N PRO A 20 -6.40 4.55 -21.03
CA PRO A 20 -5.00 4.40 -21.41
C PRO A 20 -4.31 5.69 -21.82
N ALA A 21 -5.06 6.61 -22.46
CA ALA A 21 -4.53 7.91 -22.87
C ALA A 21 -4.23 8.83 -21.69
N ASP A 22 -4.83 8.58 -20.51
CA ASP A 22 -4.67 9.40 -19.32
C ASP A 22 -3.54 8.93 -18.41
N VAL A 23 -2.91 7.81 -18.74
CA VAL A 23 -1.76 7.30 -17.97
C VAL A 23 -0.55 8.20 -18.20
N LYS A 24 -0.02 8.79 -17.13
CA LYS A 24 1.06 9.77 -17.19
C LYS A 24 2.46 9.16 -17.19
N GLY A 25 2.57 7.86 -17.07
CA GLY A 25 3.85 7.16 -17.08
C GLY A 25 3.97 6.15 -15.96
N VAL A 26 5.21 5.76 -15.69
CA VAL A 26 5.55 4.76 -14.68
C VAL A 26 6.34 5.42 -13.57
N ALA A 27 6.01 5.09 -12.32
CA ALA A 27 6.74 5.54 -11.14
C ALA A 27 7.24 4.32 -10.37
N VAL A 28 8.52 4.35 -9.98
CA VAL A 28 9.06 3.38 -9.02
C VAL A 28 8.73 3.88 -7.63
N THR A 29 8.03 3.05 -6.86
CA THR A 29 7.38 3.49 -5.63
C THR A 29 7.72 2.59 -4.44
N THR A 30 7.45 3.12 -3.25
CA THR A 30 7.39 2.35 -2.02
C THR A 30 5.95 1.97 -1.73
N GLN A 31 5.75 0.95 -0.88
CA GLN A 31 4.43 0.61 -0.39
C GLN A 31 3.91 1.75 0.49
N GLY A 32 2.74 2.28 0.14
CA GLY A 32 2.05 3.28 0.93
C GLY A 32 1.30 2.66 2.09
N ARG A 33 1.13 3.45 3.13
CA ARG A 33 0.26 3.10 4.24
C ARG A 33 -1.10 3.73 4.01
N ASN A 34 -2.14 2.90 4.04
CA ASN A 34 -3.50 3.38 3.86
C ASN A 34 -4.04 3.94 5.19
N ARG A 35 -3.59 5.14 5.55
CA ARG A 35 -4.03 5.83 6.77
C ARG A 35 -5.37 6.53 6.60
N GLN A 36 -5.91 6.53 5.38
CA GLN A 36 -7.15 7.24 5.05
C GLN A 36 -8.38 6.34 5.19
N GLU A 37 -8.20 5.06 5.50
CA GLU A 37 -9.29 4.13 5.66
C GLU A 37 -9.39 3.64 7.09
N ARG A 38 -10.60 3.58 7.57
CA ARG A 38 -10.93 2.99 8.87
C ARG A 38 -11.84 1.79 8.64
N LEU A 39 -11.54 0.70 9.33
CA LEU A 39 -12.40 -0.45 9.34
C LEU A 39 -13.67 -0.14 10.13
N GLN A 40 -14.83 -0.35 9.52
CA GLN A 40 -16.13 -0.19 10.16
C GLN A 40 -16.89 -1.51 10.06
N ILE A 41 -17.49 -1.93 11.18
CA ILE A 41 -18.32 -3.12 11.23
C ILE A 41 -19.77 -2.66 11.40
N ASP A 42 -20.60 -2.96 10.40
CA ASP A 42 -22.03 -2.64 10.43
C ASP A 42 -22.82 -3.90 10.72
N GLN A 43 -23.63 -3.85 11.77
CA GLN A 43 -24.58 -4.91 12.09
C GLN A 43 -25.86 -4.74 11.29
N ARG A 44 -26.29 -5.80 10.63
CA ARG A 44 -27.55 -5.84 9.88
C ARG A 44 -28.29 -7.12 10.17
N GLN A 45 -29.57 -7.17 9.81
CA GLN A 45 -30.39 -8.37 9.93
C GLN A 45 -30.83 -8.82 8.54
N ASP A 46 -30.84 -10.16 8.33
CA ASP A 46 -31.37 -10.74 7.11
C ASP A 46 -32.91 -10.78 7.14
N GLY A 47 -33.53 -11.29 6.08
CA GLY A 47 -35.01 -11.40 5.99
C GLY A 47 -35.64 -12.36 7.00
N ARG A 48 -34.85 -13.15 7.72
CA ARG A 48 -35.28 -14.08 8.77
C ARG A 48 -34.96 -13.56 10.18
N GLY A 49 -34.46 -12.33 10.29
CA GLY A 49 -34.06 -11.75 11.58
C GLY A 49 -32.74 -12.20 12.14
N ASN A 50 -31.94 -12.95 11.37
CA ASN A 50 -30.59 -13.35 11.79
C ASN A 50 -29.60 -12.19 11.61
N ALA A 51 -28.77 -11.95 12.64
CA ALA A 51 -27.75 -10.92 12.56
C ALA A 51 -26.61 -11.33 11.64
N TYR A 52 -26.16 -10.41 10.81
CA TYR A 52 -24.92 -10.54 10.06
C TYR A 52 -24.15 -9.22 10.08
N TYR A 53 -22.88 -9.27 9.77
CA TYR A 53 -21.98 -8.11 9.89
C TYR A 53 -21.33 -7.83 8.55
N TRP A 54 -21.37 -6.55 8.16
CA TRP A 54 -20.60 -6.04 7.03
C TRP A 54 -19.31 -5.44 7.52
N ILE A 55 -18.21 -5.83 6.90
CA ILE A 55 -16.90 -5.19 7.11
C ILE A 55 -16.71 -4.21 5.98
N ALA A 56 -16.67 -2.93 6.31
CA ALA A 56 -16.51 -1.86 5.34
C ALA A 56 -15.30 -0.99 5.68
N TYR A 57 -14.67 -0.45 4.65
CA TYR A 57 -13.60 0.53 4.82
C TYR A 57 -14.18 1.91 4.60
N VAL A 58 -14.05 2.77 5.62
CA VAL A 58 -14.50 4.16 5.54
C VAL A 58 -13.27 5.03 5.32
N ARG A 59 -13.31 5.80 4.23
CA ARG A 59 -12.22 6.71 3.90
C ARG A 59 -12.21 7.89 4.88
N MET A 60 -11.10 8.08 5.58
CA MET A 60 -10.91 9.23 6.46
C MET A 60 -10.45 10.42 5.64
N ARG A 61 -11.13 11.55 5.80
CA ARG A 61 -10.78 12.79 5.09
C ARG A 61 -9.54 13.44 5.68
N GLY A 62 -8.68 14.01 4.84
CA GLY A 62 -7.78 15.08 5.22
C GLY A 62 -6.29 14.81 5.17
N GLN A 63 -5.82 13.60 4.86
CA GLN A 63 -4.39 13.39 4.69
C GLN A 63 -4.07 12.87 3.30
N PRO A 64 -3.30 13.65 2.51
CA PRO A 64 -2.83 13.15 1.22
C PRO A 64 -1.87 11.96 1.42
N PRO A 65 -1.79 11.04 0.44
CA PRO A 65 -0.80 9.98 0.49
C PRO A 65 0.62 10.54 0.49
N ALA A 66 1.55 9.84 1.13
CA ALA A 66 2.95 10.25 1.14
C ALA A 66 3.53 10.24 -0.27
N ASP A 67 4.34 11.24 -0.60
CA ASP A 67 5.03 11.30 -1.87
C ASP A 67 5.94 10.07 -2.05
N GLY A 68 6.02 9.59 -3.29
CA GLY A 68 6.82 8.42 -3.63
C GLY A 68 6.17 7.09 -3.30
N SER A 69 4.97 7.09 -2.72
CA SER A 69 4.21 5.87 -2.46
C SER A 69 3.45 5.39 -3.69
N ASP A 70 3.04 4.12 -3.68
CA ASP A 70 2.19 3.56 -4.72
C ASP A 70 0.81 4.25 -4.76
N ILE A 71 0.27 4.59 -3.59
CA ILE A 71 -1.01 5.28 -3.49
C ILE A 71 -0.91 6.66 -4.15
N SER A 72 0.18 7.39 -3.92
CA SER A 72 0.42 8.70 -4.54
C SER A 72 0.55 8.58 -6.06
N ALA A 73 1.26 7.57 -6.55
CA ALA A 73 1.42 7.34 -7.98
C ALA A 73 0.07 7.06 -8.65
N LEU A 74 -0.75 6.21 -8.05
CA LEU A 74 -2.07 5.88 -8.59
C LEU A 74 -3.00 7.10 -8.59
N ALA A 75 -2.94 7.94 -7.56
CA ALA A 75 -3.72 9.18 -7.51
C ALA A 75 -3.31 10.16 -8.61
N ASP A 76 -2.08 10.08 -9.10
CA ASP A 76 -1.55 10.88 -10.21
C ASP A 76 -1.64 10.17 -11.56
N ASN A 77 -2.45 9.14 -11.68
CA ASN A 77 -2.63 8.34 -12.91
C ASN A 77 -1.33 7.74 -13.46
N ARG A 78 -0.43 7.33 -12.58
CA ARG A 78 0.81 6.66 -12.94
C ARG A 78 0.75 5.19 -12.57
N ILE A 79 1.42 4.37 -13.37
CA ILE A 79 1.63 2.96 -13.05
C ILE A 79 2.65 2.89 -11.90
N ALA A 80 2.27 2.27 -10.79
CA ALA A 80 3.15 2.10 -9.63
C ALA A 80 3.92 0.79 -9.75
N VAL A 81 5.23 0.85 -9.67
CA VAL A 81 6.11 -0.31 -9.69
C VAL A 81 6.89 -0.35 -8.38
N THR A 82 6.64 -1.35 -7.55
CA THR A 82 7.24 -1.48 -6.23
C THR A 82 8.02 -2.79 -6.13
N PRO A 83 9.35 -2.73 -6.00
CA PRO A 83 10.14 -3.92 -5.74
C PRO A 83 10.00 -4.35 -4.27
N LEU A 84 9.93 -5.65 -4.04
CA LEU A 84 9.75 -6.24 -2.72
C LEU A 84 10.92 -7.13 -2.36
N ARG A 85 11.22 -7.19 -1.07
CA ARG A 85 12.16 -8.15 -0.48
C ARG A 85 11.41 -9.16 0.37
N LEU A 86 11.95 -10.36 0.42
CA LEU A 86 11.49 -11.37 1.37
C LEU A 86 12.04 -11.12 2.78
N ASP A 87 13.22 -10.55 2.89
CA ASP A 87 13.85 -10.22 4.15
C ASP A 87 13.16 -9.01 4.80
N MET A 88 12.48 -9.28 5.91
CA MET A 88 11.70 -8.28 6.65
C MET A 88 12.47 -7.68 7.83
N THR A 89 13.77 -7.91 7.91
CA THR A 89 14.61 -7.36 8.98
C THR A 89 14.70 -5.84 8.87
N ASP A 90 14.35 -5.14 9.95
CA ASP A 90 14.57 -3.70 10.07
C ASP A 90 15.99 -3.47 10.58
N GLU A 91 16.94 -3.31 9.66
CA GLU A 91 18.36 -3.14 10.01
C GLU A 91 18.64 -1.88 10.83
N PRO A 92 18.05 -0.70 10.52
CA PRO A 92 18.25 0.48 11.37
C PRO A 92 17.80 0.26 12.80
N PHE A 93 16.65 -0.36 13.01
CA PHE A 93 16.16 -0.66 14.35
C PHE A 93 16.99 -1.74 15.03
N MET A 94 17.45 -2.74 14.28
CA MET A 94 18.35 -3.76 14.78
C MET A 94 19.63 -3.14 15.36
N THR A 95 20.20 -2.14 14.69
CA THR A 95 21.38 -1.41 15.17
C THR A 95 21.09 -0.68 16.47
N GLN A 96 19.94 -0.05 16.59
CA GLN A 96 19.52 0.63 17.82
C GLN A 96 19.36 -0.35 18.99
N LEU A 97 18.74 -1.50 18.74
CA LEU A 97 18.59 -2.54 19.76
C LEU A 97 19.95 -3.09 20.24
N ALA A 98 20.88 -3.27 19.31
CA ALA A 98 22.22 -3.76 19.67
C ALA A 98 22.94 -2.79 20.62
N GLN A 99 22.70 -1.49 20.49
CA GLN A 99 23.28 -0.49 21.42
C GLN A 99 22.71 -0.60 22.82
N VAL A 100 21.44 -1.00 22.96
CA VAL A 100 20.79 -1.16 24.27
C VAL A 100 21.25 -2.44 24.97
N PHE A 101 21.44 -3.51 24.24
CA PHE A 101 21.76 -4.83 24.81
C PHE A 101 23.26 -5.17 24.79
N GLY A 102 24.05 -4.27 24.29
CA GLY A 102 25.49 -4.45 24.21
C GLY A 102 25.96 -5.02 22.91
#